data_b3c717b7cf60be0c1cd1c7963219396d
#
_entry.id   b3c717b7cf60be0c1cd1c7963219396d
#
_cell.length_a   1.000
_cell.length_b   1.000
_cell.length_c   1.000
_cell.angle_alpha   90.00
_cell.angle_beta   90.00
_cell.angle_gamma   90.00
#
_symmetry.space_group_name_H-M   'P 1'
#
loop_
_entity.id
_entity.type
_entity.pdbx_description
1 polymer ?
#
loop_
_entity_poly.entity_id
_entity_poly.type
_entity_poly.pdbx_seq_one_letter_code
_entity_poly.pdbx_strand_id
1 'polypeptide(L)'
;EYIVIKREKNFFKVLLFGSYYLVLISGPITRYNEVKDELFNANKLEYKNIYQGFYRVIYGLMKKLVIADALAVIVTTIFSNYKTFTGFYLVLGVILYAIQIYNDFSGCMDIVIGASKMYGVKLPENFDSPYFSRSLSEFWRRWHISLGRFFKDYVMYPLLKSNLFVKMNDLFKLKFGKKLGKKFTVLLATFILWTLIGIWHGVSFKYIVASGLLPWIFFAGAELGSNLPEKINKKLNIRTECFSFNLFRMIRTTSFLLVVWFVVCSPSLGELKSVIKHL
;
A
#
# COMPACT_ATOMS: atom_id res chain seq x y z
N GLU A 1 -12.50 15.39 -15.70
CA GLU A 1 -12.90 14.31 -16.63
C GLU A 1 -13.68 13.28 -15.85
N TYR A 2 -14.99 13.26 -16.02
CA TYR A 2 -15.80 12.14 -15.57
C TYR A 2 -15.31 10.94 -16.35
N ILE A 3 -14.87 9.90 -15.65
CA ILE A 3 -14.71 8.59 -16.25
C ILE A 3 -16.12 8.18 -16.69
N VAL A 4 -16.46 8.41 -17.94
CA VAL A 4 -17.67 7.88 -18.55
C VAL A 4 -17.43 6.38 -18.66
N ILE A 5 -17.72 5.68 -17.60
CA ILE A 5 -17.81 4.22 -17.63
C ILE A 5 -18.96 3.96 -18.57
N LYS A 6 -18.66 3.52 -19.81
CA LYS A 6 -19.69 2.97 -20.70
C LYS A 6 -20.35 1.87 -19.89
N ARG A 7 -21.60 2.10 -19.47
CA ARG A 7 -22.35 1.17 -18.62
C ARG A 7 -22.53 -0.13 -19.40
N GLU A 8 -21.90 -1.19 -18.90
CA GLU A 8 -22.12 -2.52 -19.49
C GLU A 8 -23.58 -2.93 -19.24
N LYS A 9 -24.26 -3.32 -20.30
CA LYS A 9 -25.67 -3.72 -20.26
C LYS A 9 -25.84 -5.24 -20.27
N ASN A 10 -24.79 -5.97 -20.64
CA ASN A 10 -24.84 -7.42 -20.70
C ASN A 10 -24.62 -8.00 -19.31
N PHE A 11 -25.70 -8.57 -18.75
CA PHE A 11 -25.68 -9.21 -17.43
C PHE A 11 -24.60 -10.28 -17.30
N PHE A 12 -24.41 -11.13 -18.29
CA PHE A 12 -23.42 -12.21 -18.23
C PHE A 12 -21.98 -11.69 -18.19
N LYS A 13 -21.69 -10.59 -18.87
CA LYS A 13 -20.37 -9.94 -18.79
C LYS A 13 -20.13 -9.36 -17.41
N VAL A 14 -21.13 -8.71 -16.81
CA VAL A 14 -21.02 -8.18 -15.44
C VAL A 14 -20.85 -9.32 -14.44
N LEU A 15 -21.62 -10.41 -14.62
CA LEU A 15 -21.52 -11.59 -13.77
C LEU A 15 -20.14 -12.24 -13.87
N LEU A 16 -19.63 -12.47 -15.08
CA LEU A 16 -18.31 -13.05 -15.30
C LEU A 16 -17.20 -12.18 -14.70
N PHE A 17 -17.25 -10.86 -14.88
CA PHE A 17 -16.31 -9.94 -14.26
C PHE A 17 -16.36 -10.00 -12.72
N GLY A 18 -17.57 -9.98 -12.14
CA GLY A 18 -17.76 -10.02 -10.69
C GLY A 18 -17.45 -11.37 -10.05
N SER A 19 -17.51 -12.46 -10.83
CA SER A 19 -17.21 -13.82 -10.38
C SER A 19 -15.85 -14.34 -10.84
N TYR A 20 -15.00 -13.49 -11.41
CA TYR A 20 -13.66 -13.89 -11.85
C TYR A 20 -12.81 -14.33 -10.65
N TYR A 21 -12.81 -15.63 -10.41
CA TYR A 21 -12.35 -16.27 -9.18
C TYR A 21 -10.90 -15.94 -8.81
N LEU A 22 -10.04 -15.67 -9.79
CA LEU A 22 -8.63 -15.35 -9.55
C LEU A 22 -8.44 -14.02 -8.81
N VAL A 23 -9.37 -13.07 -8.94
CA VAL A 23 -9.26 -11.77 -8.25
C VAL A 23 -10.22 -11.61 -7.08
N LEU A 24 -11.13 -12.57 -6.89
CA LEU A 24 -12.24 -12.44 -5.95
C LEU A 24 -11.79 -12.35 -4.49
N ILE A 25 -10.79 -13.11 -4.08
CA ILE A 25 -10.37 -13.20 -2.67
C ILE A 25 -9.13 -12.34 -2.40
N SER A 26 -8.08 -12.50 -3.21
CA SER A 26 -6.76 -11.91 -2.92
C SER A 26 -6.07 -11.29 -4.13
N GLY A 27 -6.75 -11.18 -5.27
CA GLY A 27 -6.18 -10.62 -6.49
C GLY A 27 -6.06 -9.09 -6.46
N PRO A 28 -5.35 -8.51 -7.45
CA PRO A 28 -5.33 -7.07 -7.60
C PRO A 28 -6.75 -6.55 -7.88
N ILE A 29 -7.11 -5.41 -7.27
CA ILE A 29 -8.41 -4.77 -7.52
C ILE A 29 -8.41 -4.24 -8.94
N THR A 30 -9.05 -4.98 -9.84
CA THR A 30 -9.13 -4.67 -11.27
C THR A 30 -10.35 -3.83 -11.58
N ARG A 31 -10.24 -3.00 -12.62
CA ARG A 31 -11.38 -2.27 -13.16
C ARG A 31 -11.94 -3.01 -14.36
N TYR A 32 -13.25 -2.94 -14.54
CA TYR A 32 -13.93 -3.54 -15.68
C TYR A 32 -13.24 -3.21 -17.02
N ASN A 33 -12.92 -1.93 -17.24
CA ASN A 33 -12.29 -1.48 -18.47
C ASN A 33 -10.83 -1.96 -18.66
N GLU A 34 -10.17 -2.42 -17.63
CA GLU A 34 -8.78 -2.93 -17.69
C GLU A 34 -8.70 -4.37 -18.18
N VAL A 35 -9.75 -5.16 -17.96
CA VAL A 35 -9.74 -6.61 -18.24
C VAL A 35 -10.83 -7.07 -19.19
N LYS A 36 -11.81 -6.22 -19.52
CA LYS A 36 -12.99 -6.60 -20.31
C LYS A 36 -12.65 -7.21 -21.66
N ASP A 37 -11.67 -6.63 -22.36
CA ASP A 37 -11.32 -7.05 -23.72
C ASP A 37 -10.66 -8.43 -23.73
N GLU A 38 -9.82 -8.72 -22.73
CA GLU A 38 -9.20 -10.03 -22.58
C GLU A 38 -10.12 -11.07 -21.90
N LEU A 39 -10.97 -10.62 -20.98
CA LEU A 39 -11.86 -11.52 -20.24
C LEU A 39 -13.07 -12.00 -21.09
N PHE A 40 -13.56 -11.17 -22.01
CA PHE A 40 -14.77 -11.48 -22.79
C PHE A 40 -14.50 -11.97 -24.21
N ASN A 41 -13.27 -11.86 -24.68
CA ASN A 41 -12.88 -12.42 -25.96
C ASN A 41 -12.34 -13.83 -25.77
N ALA A 42 -12.55 -14.70 -26.75
CA ALA A 42 -11.96 -16.03 -26.74
C ALA A 42 -10.44 -15.91 -26.90
N ASN A 43 -9.70 -16.15 -25.83
CA ASN A 43 -8.25 -16.14 -25.87
C ASN A 43 -7.74 -17.47 -26.40
N LYS A 44 -6.79 -17.44 -27.34
CA LYS A 44 -6.06 -18.61 -27.76
C LYS A 44 -5.07 -19.01 -26.66
N LEU A 45 -4.98 -20.32 -26.38
CA LEU A 45 -3.95 -20.82 -25.49
C LEU A 45 -2.59 -20.70 -26.17
N GLU A 46 -1.80 -19.76 -25.70
CA GLU A 46 -0.46 -19.50 -26.20
C GLU A 46 0.58 -20.14 -25.27
N TYR A 47 1.47 -20.98 -25.82
CA TYR A 47 2.53 -21.61 -25.03
C TYR A 47 3.35 -20.60 -24.22
N LYS A 48 3.63 -19.43 -24.81
CA LYS A 48 4.36 -18.34 -24.15
C LYS A 48 3.65 -17.86 -22.87
N ASN A 49 2.34 -17.68 -22.93
CA ASN A 49 1.54 -17.22 -21.78
C ASN A 49 1.48 -18.29 -20.69
N ILE A 50 1.33 -19.55 -21.09
CA ILE A 50 1.32 -20.70 -20.16
C ILE A 50 2.68 -20.78 -19.46
N TYR A 51 3.77 -20.79 -20.20
CA TYR A 51 5.12 -20.89 -19.68
C TYR A 51 5.45 -19.74 -18.70
N GLN A 52 5.25 -18.49 -19.15
CA GLN A 52 5.53 -17.31 -18.31
C GLN A 52 4.60 -17.22 -17.10
N GLY A 53 3.33 -17.60 -17.25
CA GLY A 53 2.38 -17.63 -16.15
C GLY A 53 2.76 -18.69 -15.10
N PHE A 54 3.13 -19.89 -15.56
CA PHE A 54 3.58 -20.97 -14.69
C PHE A 54 4.83 -20.59 -13.88
N TYR A 55 5.86 -20.03 -14.52
CA TYR A 55 7.04 -19.55 -13.79
C TYR A 55 6.69 -18.49 -12.75
N ARG A 56 5.77 -17.60 -13.07
CA ARG A 56 5.33 -16.59 -12.11
C ARG A 56 4.59 -17.20 -10.93
N VAL A 57 3.76 -18.20 -11.16
CA VAL A 57 3.08 -18.97 -10.08
C VAL A 57 4.12 -19.63 -9.16
N ILE A 58 5.12 -20.33 -9.73
CA ILE A 58 6.18 -20.97 -8.94
C ILE A 58 6.96 -19.93 -8.12
N TYR A 59 7.29 -18.79 -8.73
CA TYR A 59 7.96 -17.70 -8.02
C TYR A 59 7.10 -17.15 -6.87
N GLY A 60 5.79 -17.00 -7.07
CA GLY A 60 4.86 -16.59 -6.03
C GLY A 60 4.75 -17.61 -4.90
N LEU A 61 4.69 -18.91 -5.23
CA LEU A 61 4.70 -20.00 -4.25
C LEU A 61 6.00 -20.02 -3.43
N MET A 62 7.15 -19.81 -4.06
CA MET A 62 8.43 -19.69 -3.35
C MET A 62 8.39 -18.54 -2.34
N LYS A 63 7.93 -17.35 -2.75
CA LYS A 63 7.79 -16.20 -1.83
C LYS A 63 6.88 -16.55 -0.65
N LYS A 64 5.72 -17.15 -0.92
CA LYS A 64 4.71 -17.45 0.10
C LYS A 64 5.19 -18.57 1.03
N LEU A 65 5.48 -19.74 0.48
CA LEU A 65 5.69 -20.96 1.28
C LEU A 65 7.11 -21.05 1.87
N VAL A 66 8.13 -20.61 1.11
CA VAL A 66 9.52 -20.75 1.56
C VAL A 66 9.98 -19.55 2.39
N ILE A 67 9.61 -18.33 2.00
CA ILE A 67 10.08 -17.13 2.68
C ILE A 67 9.07 -16.66 3.73
N ALA A 68 7.84 -16.35 3.32
CA ALA A 68 6.88 -15.70 4.20
C ALA A 68 6.43 -16.58 5.34
N ASP A 69 6.07 -17.85 5.08
CA ASP A 69 5.56 -18.75 6.11
C ASP A 69 6.67 -19.15 7.09
N ALA A 70 7.92 -19.34 6.63
CA ALA A 70 9.05 -19.58 7.52
C ALA A 70 9.32 -18.37 8.45
N LEU A 71 9.29 -17.14 7.90
CA LEU A 71 9.48 -15.93 8.70
C LEU A 71 8.31 -15.68 9.65
N ALA A 72 7.09 -16.07 9.28
CA ALA A 72 5.91 -15.91 10.13
C ALA A 72 6.07 -16.62 11.48
N VAL A 73 6.64 -17.82 11.50
CA VAL A 73 6.91 -18.57 12.73
C VAL A 73 7.88 -17.80 13.63
N ILE A 74 8.97 -17.28 13.08
CA ILE A 74 9.97 -16.53 13.83
C ILE A 74 9.37 -15.23 14.40
N VAL A 75 8.70 -14.45 13.57
CA VAL A 75 8.08 -13.17 13.96
C VAL A 75 7.04 -13.38 15.05
N THR A 76 6.16 -14.37 14.87
CA THR A 76 5.13 -14.69 15.88
C THR A 76 5.77 -15.13 17.19
N THR A 77 6.82 -15.95 17.16
CA THR A 77 7.53 -16.39 18.38
C THR A 77 8.13 -15.20 19.13
N ILE A 78 8.79 -14.29 18.44
CA ILE A 78 9.38 -13.09 19.05
C ILE A 78 8.31 -12.22 19.71
N PHE A 79 7.25 -11.86 18.98
CA PHE A 79 6.25 -10.92 19.49
C PHE A 79 5.27 -11.54 20.51
N SER A 80 5.02 -12.84 20.45
CA SER A 80 4.24 -13.54 21.48
C SER A 80 5.03 -13.66 22.80
N ASN A 81 6.35 -13.66 22.75
CA ASN A 81 7.24 -13.78 23.90
C ASN A 81 8.13 -12.53 24.08
N TYR A 82 7.58 -11.34 23.81
CA TYR A 82 8.33 -10.07 23.81
C TYR A 82 8.99 -9.72 25.16
N LYS A 83 8.53 -10.32 26.26
CA LYS A 83 9.17 -10.18 27.60
C LYS A 83 10.49 -10.95 27.71
N THR A 84 10.68 -11.98 26.91
CA THR A 84 11.90 -12.79 26.84
C THR A 84 12.82 -12.30 25.70
N PHE A 85 12.21 -12.05 24.54
CA PHE A 85 12.92 -11.51 23.37
C PHE A 85 12.90 -9.99 23.40
N THR A 86 13.89 -9.38 24.05
CA THR A 86 13.97 -7.93 24.26
C THR A 86 14.98 -7.26 23.34
N GLY A 87 14.94 -5.93 23.24
CA GLY A 87 15.95 -5.12 22.56
C GLY A 87 16.15 -5.53 21.09
N PHE A 88 17.35 -6.00 20.80
CA PHE A 88 17.76 -6.40 19.44
C PHE A 88 16.77 -7.39 18.78
N TYR A 89 16.21 -8.35 19.53
CA TYR A 89 15.29 -9.33 18.97
C TYR A 89 13.98 -8.70 18.49
N LEU A 90 13.46 -7.68 19.19
CA LEU A 90 12.26 -6.98 18.75
C LEU A 90 12.52 -6.17 17.48
N VAL A 91 13.67 -5.50 17.38
CA VAL A 91 14.09 -4.78 16.16
C VAL A 91 14.24 -5.74 14.99
N LEU A 92 14.93 -6.88 15.21
CA LEU A 92 15.07 -7.93 14.21
C LEU A 92 13.71 -8.47 13.78
N GLY A 93 12.80 -8.73 14.74
CA GLY A 93 11.45 -9.21 14.47
C GLY A 93 10.66 -8.29 13.55
N VAL A 94 10.76 -6.96 13.72
CA VAL A 94 10.10 -6.00 12.82
C VAL A 94 10.71 -6.01 11.41
N ILE A 95 12.03 -6.14 11.30
CA ILE A 95 12.71 -6.23 10.00
C ILE A 95 12.29 -7.51 9.29
N LEU A 96 12.26 -8.64 10.00
CA LEU A 96 11.79 -9.92 9.45
C LEU A 96 10.32 -9.86 9.05
N TYR A 97 9.48 -9.17 9.83
CA TYR A 97 8.09 -8.92 9.47
C TYR A 97 7.95 -8.10 8.19
N ALA A 98 8.76 -7.07 8.00
CA ALA A 98 8.73 -6.30 6.77
C ALA A 98 9.04 -7.16 5.53
N ILE A 99 9.99 -8.09 5.65
CA ILE A 99 10.30 -9.07 4.59
C ILE A 99 9.17 -10.08 4.43
N GLN A 100 8.63 -10.59 5.54
CA GLN A 100 7.53 -11.54 5.56
C GLN A 100 6.29 -10.99 4.84
N ILE A 101 5.77 -9.83 5.27
CA ILE A 101 4.53 -9.27 4.73
C ILE A 101 4.65 -8.92 3.25
N TYR A 102 5.83 -8.48 2.80
CA TYR A 102 6.08 -8.25 1.39
C TYR A 102 6.03 -9.54 0.57
N ASN A 103 6.72 -10.58 1.03
CA ASN A 103 6.77 -11.86 0.32
C ASN A 103 5.42 -12.59 0.38
N ASP A 104 4.73 -12.51 1.50
CA ASP A 104 3.38 -13.08 1.65
C ASP A 104 2.41 -12.48 0.64
N PHE A 105 2.27 -11.16 0.68
CA PHE A 105 1.28 -10.50 -0.16
C PHE A 105 1.71 -10.42 -1.64
N SER A 106 2.96 -10.07 -1.95
CA SER A 106 3.42 -10.07 -3.34
C SER A 106 3.48 -11.47 -3.94
N GLY A 107 3.74 -12.49 -3.14
CA GLY A 107 3.68 -13.90 -3.55
C GLY A 107 2.28 -14.32 -3.97
N CYS A 108 1.25 -13.98 -3.16
CA CYS A 108 -0.15 -14.20 -3.55
C CYS A 108 -0.51 -13.47 -4.84
N MET A 109 -0.04 -12.21 -5.02
CA MET A 109 -0.26 -11.48 -6.27
C MET A 109 0.41 -12.14 -7.46
N ASP A 110 1.64 -12.63 -7.31
CA ASP A 110 2.34 -13.34 -8.39
C ASP A 110 1.64 -14.64 -8.79
N ILE A 111 1.09 -15.39 -7.83
CA ILE A 111 0.29 -16.60 -8.11
C ILE A 111 -0.94 -16.23 -8.94
N VAL A 112 -1.71 -15.23 -8.50
CA VAL A 112 -2.95 -14.81 -9.17
C VAL A 112 -2.68 -14.24 -10.57
N ILE A 113 -1.70 -13.35 -10.69
CA ILE A 113 -1.36 -12.72 -11.98
C ILE A 113 -0.77 -13.77 -12.94
N GLY A 114 0.05 -14.69 -12.42
CA GLY A 114 0.61 -15.81 -13.19
C GLY A 114 -0.48 -16.74 -13.71
N ALA A 115 -1.39 -17.17 -12.84
CA ALA A 115 -2.52 -18.01 -13.22
C ALA A 115 -3.43 -17.33 -14.25
N SER A 116 -3.77 -16.05 -14.03
CA SER A 116 -4.58 -15.27 -14.97
C SER A 116 -3.91 -15.15 -16.35
N LYS A 117 -2.59 -14.96 -16.36
CA LYS A 117 -1.81 -14.90 -17.60
C LYS A 117 -1.87 -16.20 -18.40
N MET A 118 -1.93 -17.36 -17.74
CA MET A 118 -2.06 -18.65 -18.42
C MET A 118 -3.37 -18.75 -19.23
N TYR A 119 -4.42 -18.06 -18.77
CA TYR A 119 -5.70 -17.92 -19.50
C TYR A 119 -5.71 -16.78 -20.52
N GLY A 120 -4.58 -16.08 -20.71
CA GLY A 120 -4.50 -14.93 -21.62
C GLY A 120 -5.08 -13.64 -21.07
N VAL A 121 -5.45 -13.61 -19.78
CA VAL A 121 -5.98 -12.40 -19.12
C VAL A 121 -4.85 -11.71 -18.36
N LYS A 122 -4.55 -10.46 -18.71
CA LYS A 122 -3.50 -9.67 -18.09
C LYS A 122 -4.06 -8.84 -16.94
N LEU A 123 -3.59 -9.12 -15.74
CA LEU A 123 -3.94 -8.35 -14.54
C LEU A 123 -2.89 -7.26 -14.26
N PRO A 124 -3.28 -6.15 -13.61
CA PRO A 124 -2.35 -5.10 -13.22
C PRO A 124 -1.38 -5.54 -12.14
N GLU A 125 -0.15 -5.01 -12.18
CA GLU A 125 0.83 -5.21 -11.12
C GLU A 125 0.39 -4.51 -9.83
N ASN A 126 0.68 -5.15 -8.70
CA ASN A 126 0.29 -4.65 -7.39
C ASN A 126 1.48 -4.21 -6.52
N PHE A 127 2.69 -4.58 -6.93
CA PHE A 127 3.94 -4.22 -6.27
C PHE A 127 5.01 -3.84 -7.29
N ASP A 128 5.80 -2.80 -6.96
CA ASP A 128 6.96 -2.34 -7.73
C ASP A 128 8.12 -2.00 -6.78
N SER A 129 8.80 -3.02 -6.26
CA SER A 129 9.99 -2.86 -5.41
C SER A 129 9.84 -1.78 -4.32
N PRO A 130 8.81 -1.83 -3.46
CA PRO A 130 8.39 -0.70 -2.61
C PRO A 130 9.46 -0.29 -1.57
N TYR A 131 10.27 -1.19 -1.06
CA TYR A 131 11.30 -0.87 -0.06
C TYR A 131 12.49 -0.06 -0.62
N PHE A 132 12.61 0.08 -1.94
CA PHE A 132 13.57 0.99 -2.58
C PHE A 132 13.05 2.42 -2.74
N SER A 133 11.91 2.74 -2.14
CA SER A 133 11.29 4.06 -2.22
C SER A 133 12.05 5.11 -1.39
N ARG A 134 12.25 6.28 -1.99
CA ARG A 134 12.95 7.42 -1.38
C ARG A 134 12.04 8.35 -0.58
N SER A 135 10.73 8.09 -0.58
CA SER A 135 9.73 8.81 0.20
C SER A 135 8.53 7.92 0.51
N LEU A 136 7.76 8.25 1.57
CA LEU A 136 6.53 7.53 1.91
C LEU A 136 5.49 7.61 0.79
N SER A 137 5.36 8.75 0.12
CA SER A 137 4.45 8.87 -1.02
C SER A 137 4.86 7.99 -2.19
N GLU A 138 6.16 7.77 -2.42
CA GLU A 138 6.66 6.83 -3.41
C GLU A 138 6.39 5.39 -2.98
N PHE A 139 6.60 5.05 -1.70
CA PHE A 139 6.30 3.74 -1.15
C PHE A 139 4.84 3.34 -1.41
N TRP A 140 3.88 4.19 -1.06
CA TRP A 140 2.46 3.89 -1.25
C TRP A 140 2.00 3.87 -2.72
N ARG A 141 2.79 4.41 -3.64
CA ARG A 141 2.56 4.21 -5.09
C ARG A 141 3.10 2.88 -5.61
N ARG A 142 3.99 2.22 -4.86
CA ARG A 142 4.64 0.95 -5.22
C ARG A 142 4.15 -0.23 -4.39
N TRP A 143 3.45 0.04 -3.28
CA TRP A 143 2.86 -0.93 -2.37
C TRP A 143 1.36 -0.98 -2.57
N HIS A 144 0.81 -2.19 -2.83
CA HIS A 144 -0.64 -2.41 -3.01
C HIS A 144 -1.27 -1.39 -3.98
N ILE A 145 -0.72 -1.30 -5.18
CA ILE A 145 -0.98 -0.25 -6.18
C ILE A 145 -2.47 -0.18 -6.51
N SER A 146 -3.12 -1.34 -6.67
CA SER A 146 -4.54 -1.41 -7.05
C SER A 146 -5.46 -0.84 -5.97
N LEU A 147 -5.17 -1.08 -4.67
CA LEU A 147 -5.91 -0.50 -3.55
C LEU A 147 -5.75 1.02 -3.52
N GLY A 148 -4.52 1.51 -3.65
CA GLY A 148 -4.24 2.95 -3.70
C GLY A 148 -4.99 3.65 -4.84
N ARG A 149 -5.03 3.02 -6.02
CA ARG A 149 -5.80 3.51 -7.18
C ARG A 149 -7.30 3.50 -6.90
N PHE A 150 -7.82 2.43 -6.31
CA PHE A 150 -9.23 2.31 -5.95
C PHE A 150 -9.66 3.45 -5.02
N PHE A 151 -9.00 3.62 -3.88
CA PHE A 151 -9.34 4.66 -2.93
C PHE A 151 -9.17 6.08 -3.48
N LYS A 152 -8.17 6.30 -4.32
CA LYS A 152 -7.94 7.58 -4.98
C LYS A 152 -9.10 7.96 -5.90
N ASP A 153 -9.58 7.02 -6.71
CA ASP A 153 -10.58 7.29 -7.74
C ASP A 153 -12.01 7.27 -7.20
N TYR A 154 -12.31 6.35 -6.28
CA TYR A 154 -13.68 6.18 -5.78
C TYR A 154 -13.95 6.93 -4.48
N VAL A 155 -12.91 7.36 -3.74
CA VAL A 155 -13.07 8.10 -2.49
C VAL A 155 -12.48 9.50 -2.61
N MET A 156 -11.17 9.62 -2.84
CA MET A 156 -10.48 10.91 -2.75
C MET A 156 -10.96 11.92 -3.80
N TYR A 157 -11.05 11.53 -5.07
CA TYR A 157 -11.47 12.45 -6.12
C TYR A 157 -12.94 12.88 -6.01
N PRO A 158 -13.92 11.98 -5.78
CA PRO A 158 -15.29 12.39 -5.53
C PRO A 158 -15.43 13.29 -4.31
N LEU A 159 -14.70 12.99 -3.23
CA LEU A 159 -14.71 13.79 -2.02
C LEU A 159 -14.22 15.22 -2.28
N LEU A 160 -13.05 15.38 -2.92
CA LEU A 160 -12.48 16.68 -3.27
C LEU A 160 -13.35 17.51 -4.24
N LYS A 161 -14.16 16.83 -5.08
CA LYS A 161 -15.09 17.48 -6.02
C LYS A 161 -16.45 17.76 -5.41
N SER A 162 -16.76 17.28 -4.21
CA SER A 162 -18.03 17.53 -3.55
C SER A 162 -18.21 19.00 -3.16
N ASN A 163 -19.44 19.48 -3.18
CA ASN A 163 -19.77 20.85 -2.81
C ASN A 163 -19.27 21.21 -1.40
N LEU A 164 -19.29 20.24 -0.47
CA LEU A 164 -18.78 20.41 0.89
C LEU A 164 -17.28 20.73 0.87
N PHE A 165 -16.48 19.91 0.18
CA PHE A 165 -15.02 20.10 0.13
C PHE A 165 -14.61 21.36 -0.66
N VAL A 166 -15.36 21.74 -1.68
CA VAL A 166 -15.14 23.00 -2.41
C VAL A 166 -15.34 24.18 -1.45
N LYS A 167 -16.47 24.23 -0.72
CA LYS A 167 -16.73 25.28 0.28
C LYS A 167 -15.67 25.31 1.39
N MET A 168 -15.27 24.14 1.90
CA MET A 168 -14.20 24.04 2.92
C MET A 168 -12.85 24.53 2.39
N ASN A 169 -12.51 24.20 1.15
CA ASN A 169 -11.28 24.69 0.52
C ASN A 169 -11.26 26.21 0.42
N ASP A 170 -12.39 26.83 0.10
CA ASP A 170 -12.48 28.28 0.02
C ASP A 170 -12.42 28.95 1.41
N LEU A 171 -13.07 28.38 2.41
CA LEU A 171 -12.94 28.78 3.81
C LEU A 171 -11.48 28.68 4.30
N PHE A 172 -10.81 27.57 4.03
CA PHE A 172 -9.42 27.40 4.43
C PHE A 172 -8.48 28.35 3.71
N LYS A 173 -8.73 28.66 2.43
CA LYS A 173 -7.97 29.67 1.69
C LYS A 173 -8.15 31.08 2.27
N LEU A 174 -9.37 31.45 2.67
CA LEU A 174 -9.66 32.70 3.32
C LEU A 174 -8.93 32.84 4.67
N LYS A 175 -8.96 31.75 5.48
CA LYS A 175 -8.39 31.74 6.84
C LYS A 175 -6.87 31.62 6.87
N PHE A 176 -6.28 30.78 6.02
CA PHE A 176 -4.86 30.40 6.07
C PHE A 176 -4.06 30.81 4.82
N GLY A 177 -4.70 31.51 3.89
CA GLY A 177 -4.10 31.89 2.61
C GLY A 177 -4.14 30.75 1.58
N LYS A 178 -3.99 31.11 0.30
CA LYS A 178 -4.21 30.22 -0.86
C LYS A 178 -3.39 28.90 -0.79
N LYS A 179 -2.12 28.98 -0.38
CA LYS A 179 -1.21 27.81 -0.36
C LYS A 179 -1.52 26.85 0.78
N LEU A 180 -1.62 27.35 2.01
CA LEU A 180 -1.90 26.56 3.19
C LEU A 180 -3.34 26.03 3.20
N GLY A 181 -4.31 26.83 2.80
CA GLY A 181 -5.72 26.41 2.72
C GLY A 181 -5.91 25.21 1.79
N LYS A 182 -5.24 25.21 0.62
CA LYS A 182 -5.26 24.04 -0.27
C LYS A 182 -4.64 22.79 0.39
N LYS A 183 -3.52 22.96 1.12
CA LYS A 183 -2.91 21.84 1.86
C LYS A 183 -3.85 21.27 2.92
N PHE A 184 -4.50 22.11 3.72
CA PHE A 184 -5.45 21.63 4.73
C PHE A 184 -6.63 20.86 4.14
N THR A 185 -7.15 21.31 2.98
CA THR A 185 -8.21 20.56 2.27
C THR A 185 -7.74 19.17 1.86
N VAL A 186 -6.53 19.05 1.31
CA VAL A 186 -5.94 17.76 0.91
C VAL A 186 -5.68 16.89 2.15
N LEU A 187 -5.16 17.46 3.23
CA LEU A 187 -4.91 16.73 4.48
C LEU A 187 -6.19 16.16 5.08
N LEU A 188 -7.29 16.91 5.04
CA LEU A 188 -8.58 16.42 5.52
C LEU A 188 -9.12 15.29 4.62
N ALA A 189 -9.05 15.45 3.31
CA ALA A 189 -9.46 14.39 2.38
C ALA A 189 -8.63 13.12 2.55
N THR A 190 -7.31 13.26 2.71
CA THR A 190 -6.41 12.12 2.95
C THR A 190 -6.59 11.52 4.34
N PHE A 191 -6.98 12.30 5.36
CA PHE A 191 -7.36 11.77 6.68
C PHE A 191 -8.52 10.79 6.58
N ILE A 192 -9.59 11.19 5.91
CA ILE A 192 -10.75 10.33 5.67
C ILE A 192 -10.33 9.07 4.90
N LEU A 193 -9.55 9.24 3.83
CA LEU A 193 -9.06 8.13 3.02
C LEU A 193 -8.25 7.14 3.84
N TRP A 194 -7.27 7.59 4.62
CA TRP A 194 -6.43 6.72 5.44
C TRP A 194 -7.23 6.05 6.57
N THR A 195 -8.19 6.73 7.16
CA THR A 195 -9.11 6.13 8.16
C THR A 195 -9.90 4.99 7.54
N LEU A 196 -10.43 5.18 6.32
CA LEU A 196 -11.15 4.12 5.60
C LEU A 196 -10.25 2.95 5.25
N ILE A 197 -8.99 3.20 4.84
CA ILE A 197 -8.00 2.14 4.62
C ILE A 197 -7.75 1.35 5.91
N GLY A 198 -7.60 2.04 7.05
CA GLY A 198 -7.42 1.40 8.35
C GLY A 198 -8.60 0.50 8.73
N ILE A 199 -9.84 0.97 8.52
CA ILE A 199 -11.07 0.18 8.75
C ILE A 199 -11.15 -1.01 7.79
N TRP A 200 -10.75 -0.83 6.54
CA TRP A 200 -10.72 -1.90 5.54
C TRP A 200 -9.76 -3.03 5.91
N HIS A 201 -8.61 -2.71 6.52
CA HIS A 201 -7.65 -3.71 7.03
C HIS A 201 -8.19 -4.53 8.22
N GLY A 202 -9.18 -4.00 8.94
CA GLY A 202 -9.84 -4.70 10.05
C GLY A 202 -10.54 -3.74 11.02
N VAL A 203 -11.61 -4.22 11.63
CA VAL A 203 -12.44 -3.42 12.56
C VAL A 203 -11.74 -3.16 13.91
N SER A 204 -10.65 -3.89 14.21
CA SER A 204 -9.86 -3.65 15.42
C SER A 204 -9.22 -2.26 15.37
N PHE A 205 -9.34 -1.52 16.48
CA PHE A 205 -8.73 -0.19 16.63
C PHE A 205 -7.21 -0.20 16.35
N LYS A 206 -6.54 -1.31 16.58
CA LYS A 206 -5.13 -1.52 16.22
C LYS A 206 -4.87 -1.27 14.72
N TYR A 207 -5.71 -1.82 13.84
CA TYR A 207 -5.55 -1.62 12.39
C TYR A 207 -5.87 -0.20 11.96
N ILE A 208 -6.87 0.45 12.58
CA ILE A 208 -7.18 1.86 12.33
C ILE A 208 -5.96 2.74 12.66
N VAL A 209 -5.29 2.46 13.79
CA VAL A 209 -4.08 3.19 14.19
C VAL A 209 -2.91 2.86 13.27
N ALA A 210 -2.58 1.58 13.11
CA ALA A 210 -1.36 1.15 12.41
C ALA A 210 -1.42 1.39 10.90
N SER A 211 -2.55 1.03 10.25
CA SER A 211 -2.69 1.09 8.79
C SER A 211 -3.41 2.36 8.31
N GLY A 212 -3.98 3.15 9.22
CA GLY A 212 -4.69 4.39 8.93
C GLY A 212 -3.99 5.62 9.51
N LEU A 213 -4.09 5.83 10.82
CA LEU A 213 -3.67 7.08 11.45
C LEU A 213 -2.15 7.31 11.39
N LEU A 214 -1.32 6.31 11.66
CA LEU A 214 0.14 6.46 11.62
C LEU A 214 0.64 6.82 10.20
N PRO A 215 0.29 6.09 9.13
CA PRO A 215 0.64 6.49 7.78
C PRO A 215 0.15 7.89 7.41
N TRP A 216 -1.06 8.27 7.87
CA TRP A 216 -1.56 9.62 7.65
C TRP A 216 -0.74 10.70 8.38
N ILE A 217 -0.36 10.47 9.64
CA ILE A 217 0.48 11.41 10.40
C ILE A 217 1.81 11.64 9.68
N PHE A 218 2.45 10.58 9.21
CA PHE A 218 3.69 10.70 8.45
C PHE A 218 3.50 11.41 7.11
N PHE A 219 2.39 11.12 6.41
CA PHE A 219 2.03 11.83 5.18
C PHE A 219 1.77 13.31 5.44
N ALA A 220 1.01 13.64 6.48
CA ALA A 220 0.69 15.02 6.85
C ALA A 220 1.94 15.81 7.23
N GLY A 221 2.84 15.21 8.02
CA GLY A 221 4.13 15.80 8.36
C GLY A 221 4.99 16.09 7.14
N ALA A 222 5.07 15.14 6.20
CA ALA A 222 5.80 15.30 4.95
C ALA A 222 5.19 16.40 4.05
N GLU A 223 3.85 16.49 3.98
CA GLU A 223 3.15 17.49 3.18
C GLU A 223 3.30 18.90 3.76
N LEU A 224 3.15 19.05 5.08
CA LEU A 224 3.34 20.34 5.75
C LEU A 224 4.79 20.79 5.69
N GLY A 225 5.73 19.87 5.91
CA GLY A 225 7.17 20.12 5.88
C GLY A 225 7.80 20.07 4.47
N SER A 226 7.03 20.00 3.40
CA SER A 226 7.53 19.75 2.03
C SER A 226 8.63 20.70 1.54
N ASN A 227 8.67 21.93 2.04
CA ASN A 227 9.70 22.92 1.67
C ASN A 227 10.98 22.84 2.53
N LEU A 228 10.93 22.14 3.67
CA LEU A 228 12.02 22.09 4.65
C LEU A 228 13.25 21.31 4.14
N PRO A 229 13.08 20.11 3.55
CA PRO A 229 14.20 19.36 3.00
C PRO A 229 14.98 20.13 1.93
N GLU A 230 14.29 20.80 1.03
CA GLU A 230 14.92 21.60 -0.02
C GLU A 230 15.74 22.77 0.57
N LYS A 231 15.16 23.50 1.54
CA LYS A 231 15.87 24.57 2.24
C LYS A 231 17.12 24.08 2.98
N ILE A 232 17.02 22.94 3.68
CA ILE A 232 18.14 22.34 4.39
C ILE A 232 19.22 21.89 3.41
N ASN A 233 18.87 21.19 2.36
CA ASN A 233 19.78 20.69 1.35
C ASN A 233 20.56 21.82 0.68
N LYS A 234 19.85 22.93 0.34
CA LYS A 234 20.46 24.14 -0.22
C LYS A 234 21.40 24.83 0.77
N LYS A 235 20.98 24.95 2.05
CA LYS A 235 21.81 25.58 3.09
C LYS A 235 23.09 24.80 3.40
N LEU A 236 23.02 23.47 3.33
CA LEU A 236 24.14 22.58 3.64
C LEU A 236 24.91 22.13 2.38
N ASN A 237 24.60 22.66 1.20
CA ASN A 237 25.21 22.27 -0.09
C ASN A 237 25.20 20.74 -0.33
N ILE A 238 24.11 20.05 0.08
CA ILE A 238 24.00 18.61 -0.05
C ILE A 238 23.76 18.24 -1.53
N ARG A 239 24.58 17.35 -2.06
CA ARG A 239 24.38 16.75 -3.40
C ARG A 239 23.25 15.72 -3.34
N THR A 240 22.05 16.13 -3.78
CA THR A 240 20.82 15.30 -3.68
C THR A 240 20.76 14.17 -4.69
N GLU A 241 21.62 14.18 -5.71
CA GLU A 241 21.62 13.20 -6.83
C GLU A 241 22.62 12.05 -6.60
N CYS A 242 23.47 12.12 -5.57
CA CYS A 242 24.44 11.08 -5.30
C CYS A 242 23.81 9.82 -4.70
N PHE A 243 24.48 8.68 -4.90
CA PHE A 243 24.03 7.37 -4.42
C PHE A 243 23.82 7.36 -2.90
N SER A 244 24.77 7.91 -2.12
CA SER A 244 24.70 7.94 -0.66
C SER A 244 23.46 8.70 -0.14
N PHE A 245 23.10 9.82 -0.78
CA PHE A 245 21.90 10.55 -0.41
C PHE A 245 20.61 9.79 -0.76
N ASN A 246 20.58 9.11 -1.90
CA ASN A 246 19.45 8.25 -2.26
C ASN A 246 19.32 7.06 -1.30
N LEU A 247 20.44 6.43 -0.93
CA LEU A 247 20.46 5.36 0.07
C LEU A 247 19.96 5.85 1.44
N PHE A 248 20.42 7.02 1.90
CA PHE A 248 19.89 7.65 3.11
C PHE A 248 18.37 7.85 3.06
N ARG A 249 17.84 8.33 1.92
CA ARG A 249 16.39 8.51 1.75
C ARG A 249 15.62 7.19 1.81
N MET A 250 16.16 6.11 1.24
CA MET A 250 15.55 4.77 1.30
C MET A 250 15.55 4.26 2.75
N ILE A 251 16.69 4.31 3.44
CA ILE A 251 16.81 3.89 4.85
C ILE A 251 15.82 4.68 5.72
N ARG A 252 15.82 6.01 5.61
CA ARG A 252 14.89 6.87 6.34
C ARG A 252 13.42 6.47 6.08
N THR A 253 13.05 6.25 4.81
CA THR A 253 11.67 5.87 4.45
C THR A 253 11.32 4.52 5.04
N THR A 254 12.21 3.54 4.94
CA THR A 254 12.02 2.21 5.53
C THR A 254 11.93 2.28 7.06
N SER A 255 12.72 3.12 7.72
CA SER A 255 12.63 3.30 9.18
C SER A 255 11.25 3.79 9.63
N PHE A 256 10.62 4.72 8.91
CA PHE A 256 9.24 5.12 9.19
C PHE A 256 8.25 3.96 9.02
N LEU A 257 8.45 3.11 8.01
CA LEU A 257 7.61 1.94 7.79
C LEU A 257 7.79 0.90 8.90
N LEU A 258 9.03 0.71 9.39
CA LEU A 258 9.29 -0.20 10.51
C LEU A 258 8.54 0.22 11.78
N VAL A 259 8.34 1.52 12.02
CA VAL A 259 7.49 2.01 13.12
C VAL A 259 6.03 1.57 12.93
N VAL A 260 5.51 1.66 11.71
CA VAL A 260 4.14 1.16 11.39
C VAL A 260 4.06 -0.35 11.60
N TRP A 261 5.03 -1.10 11.07
CA TRP A 261 5.08 -2.56 11.21
C TRP A 261 5.25 -3.01 12.66
N PHE A 262 6.00 -2.27 13.47
CA PHE A 262 6.12 -2.54 14.90
C PHE A 262 4.77 -2.51 15.62
N VAL A 263 3.93 -1.53 15.32
CA VAL A 263 2.56 -1.46 15.87
C VAL A 263 1.70 -2.62 15.37
N VAL A 264 1.86 -3.02 14.10
CA VAL A 264 1.14 -4.18 13.54
C VAL A 264 1.58 -5.48 14.21
N CYS A 265 2.87 -5.68 14.48
CA CYS A 265 3.41 -6.88 15.14
C CYS A 265 3.02 -6.98 16.61
N SER A 266 2.81 -5.86 17.30
CA SER A 266 2.44 -5.87 18.73
C SER A 266 1.13 -6.65 18.93
N PRO A 267 1.00 -7.46 20.00
CA PRO A 267 -0.19 -8.29 20.23
C PRO A 267 -1.48 -7.46 20.28
N SER A 268 -1.44 -6.32 20.99
CA SER A 268 -2.54 -5.36 21.07
C SER A 268 -2.02 -3.94 21.30
N LEU A 269 -2.86 -2.92 21.09
CA LEU A 269 -2.51 -1.54 21.46
C LEU A 269 -2.34 -1.36 22.97
N GLY A 270 -3.08 -2.13 23.78
CA GLY A 270 -2.92 -2.11 25.23
C GLY A 270 -1.54 -2.59 25.66
N GLU A 271 -0.99 -3.58 24.97
CA GLU A 271 0.34 -4.12 25.23
C GLU A 271 1.48 -3.36 24.57
N LEU A 272 1.18 -2.49 23.59
CA LEU A 272 2.19 -1.73 22.84
C LEU A 272 3.15 -0.97 23.78
N LYS A 273 2.62 -0.35 24.86
CA LYS A 273 3.45 0.34 25.86
C LYS A 273 4.40 -0.62 26.58
N SER A 274 3.95 -1.84 26.85
CA SER A 274 4.79 -2.88 27.46
C SER A 274 5.86 -3.35 26.46
N VAL A 275 5.51 -3.60 25.20
CA VAL A 275 6.46 -3.99 24.15
C VAL A 275 7.53 -2.91 23.96
N ILE A 276 7.15 -1.63 23.96
CA ILE A 276 8.11 -0.50 23.85
C ILE A 276 9.08 -0.47 25.03
N LYS A 277 8.64 -0.82 26.25
CA LYS A 277 9.54 -0.88 27.41
C LYS A 277 10.60 -1.99 27.32
N HIS A 278 10.36 -3.00 26.50
CA HIS A 278 11.28 -4.11 26.28
C HIS A 278 12.13 -3.91 24.99
N LEU A 279 11.90 -2.83 24.22
CA LEU A 279 12.69 -2.41 23.09
C LEU A 279 14.01 -1.77 23.54
#